data_fcf05443e92de1b79516df8d69c0f527
#
_entry.id   fcf05443e92de1b79516df8d69c0f527
#
_cell.length_a   1.000
_cell.length_b   1.000
_cell.length_c   1.000
_cell.angle_alpha   90.00
_cell.angle_beta   90.00
_cell.angle_gamma   90.00
#
_symmetry.space_group_name_H-M   'P 1'
#
loop_
_entity.id
_entity.type
_entity.pdbx_description
1 polymer ?
#
loop_
_entity_poly.entity_id
_entity_poly.type
_entity_poly.pdbx_seq_one_letter_code
_entity_poly.pdbx_strand_id
1 'polypeptide(L)'
;GEWEIIDIGPFTQNLGKFAVDEENKIGQYGRLTFNKVIRPCMKKTIYENEGFREIKGYEYQLYVYASDKLFRADLYEDYKTRGRKLLRFNGPVPPP
;
A
#
# COMPACT_ATOMS: atom_id res chain seq x y z
N GLY A 1 -8.77 13.57 -4.68
CA GLY A 1 -7.48 14.17 -4.43
C GLY A 1 -6.40 13.74 -5.41
N GLU A 2 -5.32 14.44 -5.37
CA GLU A 2 -4.17 14.10 -6.21
C GLU A 2 -3.22 13.17 -5.49
N TRP A 3 -2.46 12.42 -6.27
CA TRP A 3 -1.40 11.59 -5.73
C TRP A 3 -0.21 12.44 -5.33
N GLU A 4 0.36 12.16 -4.18
CA GLU A 4 1.58 12.79 -3.70
C GLU A 4 2.62 11.73 -3.34
N ILE A 5 3.88 12.08 -3.52
CA ILE A 5 4.98 11.19 -3.15
C ILE A 5 5.24 11.38 -1.66
N ILE A 6 5.36 10.27 -0.94
CA ILE A 6 5.67 10.29 0.49
C ILE A 6 6.99 9.58 0.76
N ASP A 7 7.59 9.89 1.89
CA ASP A 7 8.89 9.35 2.27
C ASP A 7 8.80 7.89 2.70
N ILE A 8 9.90 7.18 2.48
CA ILE A 8 10.08 5.84 3.03
C ILE A 8 10.51 5.97 4.48
N GLY A 9 9.81 5.31 5.37
CA GLY A 9 10.11 5.29 6.79
C GLY A 9 9.36 4.18 7.48
N PRO A 10 9.33 4.15 8.82
CA PRO A 10 8.65 3.10 9.56
C PRO A 10 7.19 2.91 9.17
N PHE A 11 6.47 4.00 8.93
CA PHE A 11 5.08 3.93 8.53
C PHE A 11 4.89 3.21 7.19
N THR A 12 5.65 3.60 6.16
CA THR A 12 5.54 3.00 4.84
C THR A 12 6.05 1.56 4.83
N GLN A 13 7.09 1.24 5.61
CA GLN A 13 7.53 -0.14 5.77
C GLN A 13 6.44 -1.00 6.41
N ASN A 14 5.73 -0.48 7.40
CA ASN A 14 4.61 -1.20 8.01
C ASN A 14 3.46 -1.42 7.03
N LEU A 15 3.20 -0.46 6.14
CA LEU A 15 2.20 -0.65 5.08
C LEU A 15 2.59 -1.82 4.18
N GLY A 16 3.86 -1.89 3.80
CA GLY A 16 4.36 -2.99 2.95
C GLY A 16 4.25 -4.34 3.64
N LYS A 17 4.63 -4.40 4.91
CA LYS A 17 4.49 -5.63 5.70
C LYS A 17 3.03 -6.08 5.79
N PHE A 18 2.12 -5.15 6.03
CA PHE A 18 0.69 -5.44 6.03
C PHE A 18 0.23 -5.99 4.69
N ALA A 19 0.67 -5.40 3.59
CA ALA A 19 0.30 -5.86 2.25
C ALA A 19 0.73 -7.31 2.02
N VAL A 20 1.96 -7.65 2.39
CA VAL A 20 2.49 -9.01 2.25
C VAL A 20 1.72 -9.99 3.14
N ASP A 21 1.44 -9.59 4.38
CA ASP A 21 0.68 -10.44 5.31
C ASP A 21 -0.73 -10.73 4.77
N GLU A 22 -1.40 -9.73 4.18
CA GLU A 22 -2.72 -9.92 3.59
C GLU A 22 -2.66 -10.77 2.33
N GLU A 23 -1.64 -10.57 1.47
CA GLU A 23 -1.46 -11.39 0.28
C GLU A 23 -1.18 -12.84 0.66
N ASN A 24 -0.45 -13.08 1.73
CA ASN A 24 -0.18 -14.43 2.22
C ASN A 24 -1.46 -15.17 2.66
N LYS A 25 -2.46 -14.44 3.11
CA LYS A 25 -3.79 -15.03 3.43
C LYS A 25 -4.51 -15.48 2.17
N ILE A 26 -4.33 -14.76 1.06
CA ILE A 26 -4.90 -15.10 -0.24
C ILE A 26 -4.12 -16.26 -0.87
N GLY A 27 -2.79 -16.20 -0.79
CA GLY A 27 -1.91 -17.30 -1.23
C GLY A 27 -1.66 -17.38 -2.72
N GLN A 28 -1.95 -16.32 -3.48
CA GLN A 28 -1.80 -16.33 -4.94
C GLN A 28 -0.36 -16.57 -5.41
N TYR A 29 0.62 -16.09 -4.64
CA TYR A 29 2.04 -16.18 -4.99
C TYR A 29 2.80 -17.19 -4.10
N GLY A 30 2.08 -18.07 -3.41
CA GLY A 30 2.68 -18.87 -2.37
C GLY A 30 3.00 -18.02 -1.14
N ARG A 31 3.83 -18.54 -0.24
CA ARG A 31 4.20 -17.77 0.95
C ARG A 31 5.32 -16.80 0.62
N LEU A 32 5.07 -15.52 0.87
CA LEU A 32 6.04 -14.45 0.66
C LEU A 32 6.62 -14.00 1.99
N THR A 33 7.89 -13.62 1.97
CA THR A 33 8.57 -13.01 3.11
C THR A 33 8.83 -11.55 2.78
N PHE A 34 8.30 -10.64 3.59
CA PHE A 34 8.48 -9.21 3.39
C PHE A 34 9.96 -8.84 3.52
N ASN A 35 10.49 -8.09 2.55
CA ASN A 35 11.85 -7.55 2.62
C ASN A 35 11.83 -6.06 2.93
N LYS A 36 11.26 -5.26 2.02
CA LYS A 36 11.23 -3.80 2.18
C LYS A 36 10.32 -3.14 1.17
N VAL A 37 9.90 -1.93 1.49
CA VAL A 37 9.27 -1.01 0.55
C VAL A 37 10.35 -0.13 -0.06
N ILE A 38 10.23 0.16 -1.35
CA ILE A 38 11.16 1.06 -2.06
C ILE A 38 10.40 2.22 -2.69
N ARG A 39 11.13 3.26 -3.09
CA ARG A 39 10.56 4.42 -3.78
C ARG A 39 10.12 4.08 -5.19
N PRO A 40 9.08 4.77 -5.70
CA PRO A 40 8.29 5.78 -5.02
C PRO A 40 7.13 5.18 -4.22
N CYS A 41 6.78 5.83 -3.12
CA CYS A 41 5.54 5.57 -2.39
C CYS A 41 4.57 6.70 -2.68
N MET A 42 3.34 6.36 -3.02
CA MET A 42 2.33 7.35 -3.39
C MET A 42 1.16 7.28 -2.41
N LYS A 43 0.63 8.45 -2.08
CA LYS A 43 -0.53 8.59 -1.19
C LYS A 43 -1.56 9.49 -1.85
N LYS A 44 -2.81 9.10 -1.75
CA LYS A 44 -3.93 9.90 -2.22
C LYS A 44 -4.95 10.05 -1.10
N THR A 45 -5.34 11.27 -0.78
CA THR A 45 -6.40 11.53 0.20
C THR A 45 -7.75 11.36 -0.47
N ILE A 46 -8.61 10.55 0.12
CA ILE A 46 -9.97 10.30 -0.36
C ILE A 46 -10.93 11.09 0.51
N TYR A 47 -11.78 11.88 -0.11
CA TYR A 47 -12.78 12.70 0.58
C TYR A 47 -14.15 12.07 0.49
N GLU A 48 -14.94 12.25 1.54
CA GLU A 48 -16.28 11.70 1.62
C GLU A 48 -17.22 12.41 0.64
N ASN A 49 -17.12 13.75 0.58
CA ASN A 49 -17.96 14.60 -0.26
C ASN A 49 -17.11 15.64 -0.95
N GLU A 50 -17.41 15.94 -2.20
CA GLU A 50 -16.67 16.93 -2.97
C GLU A 50 -16.66 18.32 -2.35
N GLY A 51 -17.74 18.72 -1.70
CA GLY A 51 -17.89 20.09 -1.16
C GLY A 51 -17.39 20.29 0.26
N PHE A 52 -17.22 19.24 1.04
CA PHE A 52 -17.03 19.36 2.49
C PHE A 52 -15.62 19.09 2.99
N ARG A 53 -14.78 18.53 2.15
CA ARG A 53 -13.39 18.18 2.51
C ARG A 53 -13.25 17.31 3.75
N GLU A 54 -14.27 16.51 4.02
CA GLU A 54 -14.16 15.51 5.06
C GLU A 54 -13.34 14.32 4.54
N ILE A 55 -12.30 13.99 5.25
CA ILE A 55 -11.42 12.89 4.87
C ILE A 55 -12.09 11.58 5.20
N LYS A 56 -12.25 10.72 4.19
CA LYS A 56 -12.73 9.36 4.35
C LYS A 56 -11.58 8.42 4.68
N GLY A 57 -10.48 8.56 3.95
CA GLY A 57 -9.33 7.71 4.13
C GLY A 57 -8.23 8.05 3.16
N TYR A 58 -7.27 7.13 3.05
CA TYR A 58 -6.11 7.29 2.19
C TYR A 58 -5.89 6.04 1.36
N GLU A 59 -5.53 6.24 0.10
CA GLU A 59 -5.00 5.16 -0.72
C GLU A 59 -3.49 5.29 -0.79
N TYR A 60 -2.81 4.15 -0.80
CA TYR A 60 -1.36 4.09 -0.95
C TYR A 60 -1.01 3.16 -2.10
N GLN A 61 -0.03 3.57 -2.89
CA GLN A 61 0.57 2.72 -3.92
C GLN A 61 2.02 2.51 -3.56
N LEU A 62 2.40 1.25 -3.40
CA LEU A 62 3.73 0.87 -2.94
C LEU A 62 4.42 -0.04 -3.94
N TYR A 63 5.75 0.06 -3.96
CA TYR A 63 6.60 -0.98 -4.53
C TYR A 63 7.21 -1.77 -3.38
N VAL A 64 6.95 -3.06 -3.36
CA VAL A 64 7.30 -3.93 -2.22
C VAL A 64 8.17 -5.09 -2.70
N TYR A 65 9.36 -5.21 -2.11
CA TYR A 65 10.15 -6.42 -2.26
C TYR A 65 9.65 -7.46 -1.25
N ALA A 66 9.32 -8.63 -1.75
CA ALA A 66 8.93 -9.77 -0.94
C ALA A 66 9.51 -11.02 -1.58
N SER A 67 10.16 -11.86 -0.80
CA SER A 67 10.89 -13.04 -1.28
C SER A 67 11.82 -12.68 -2.46
N ASP A 68 12.47 -11.53 -2.36
CA ASP A 68 13.43 -10.98 -3.34
C ASP A 68 12.83 -10.67 -4.72
N LYS A 69 11.52 -10.54 -4.81
CA LYS A 69 10.81 -10.14 -6.03
C LYS A 69 10.07 -8.83 -5.78
N LEU A 70 9.91 -8.04 -6.83
CA LEU A 70 9.24 -6.73 -6.70
C LEU A 70 7.77 -6.84 -7.07
N PHE A 71 6.91 -6.32 -6.21
CA PHE A 71 5.46 -6.30 -6.40
C PHE A 71 4.92 -4.87 -6.29
N ARG A 72 3.76 -4.64 -6.90
CA ARG A 72 2.96 -3.44 -6.70
C ARG A 72 1.83 -3.78 -5.74
N ALA A 73 1.68 -2.96 -4.71
CA ALA A 73 0.60 -3.12 -3.75
C ALA A 73 -0.17 -1.82 -3.62
N ASP A 74 -1.49 -1.92 -3.68
CA ASP A 74 -2.39 -0.80 -3.44
C ASP A 74 -3.19 -1.10 -2.18
N LEU A 75 -3.23 -0.11 -1.28
CA LEU A 75 -3.85 -0.23 0.03
C LEU A 75 -4.82 0.90 0.27
N TYR A 76 -5.78 0.66 1.15
CA TYR A 76 -6.66 1.71 1.68
C TYR A 76 -6.57 1.71 3.20
N GLU A 77 -6.52 2.91 3.80
CA GLU A 77 -6.60 3.07 5.25
C GLU A 77 -7.75 4.02 5.58
N ASP A 78 -8.66 3.58 6.45
CA ASP A 78 -9.77 4.41 6.88
C ASP A 78 -9.29 5.50 7.83
N TYR A 79 -9.76 6.72 7.62
CA TYR A 79 -9.33 7.87 8.41
C TYR A 79 -9.75 7.77 9.88
N LYS A 80 -10.96 7.31 10.13
CA LYS A 80 -11.53 7.27 11.48
C LYS A 80 -11.07 6.04 12.27
N THR A 81 -11.15 4.88 11.66
CA THR A 81 -10.87 3.61 12.35
C THR A 81 -9.41 3.20 12.27
N ARG A 82 -8.68 3.75 11.30
CA ARG A 82 -7.33 3.33 10.94
C ARG A 82 -7.25 1.89 10.44
N GLY A 83 -8.40 1.29 10.17
CA GLY A 83 -8.46 -0.03 9.56
C GLY A 83 -7.90 0.01 8.15
N ARG A 84 -7.15 -1.02 7.79
CA ARG A 84 -6.48 -1.14 6.49
C ARG A 84 -7.02 -2.32 5.72
N LYS A 85 -6.96 -2.22 4.40
CA LYS A 85 -7.24 -3.36 3.52
C LYS A 85 -6.37 -3.30 2.28
N LEU A 86 -6.01 -4.48 1.81
CA LEU A 86 -5.29 -4.64 0.56
C LEU A 86 -6.29 -4.55 -0.58
N LEU A 87 -6.02 -3.66 -1.54
CA LEU A 87 -6.87 -3.50 -2.72
C LEU A 87 -6.36 -4.34 -3.89
N ARG A 88 -5.05 -4.33 -4.11
CA ARG A 88 -4.40 -5.07 -5.19
C ARG A 88 -2.98 -5.44 -4.79
N PHE A 89 -2.53 -6.58 -5.30
CA PHE A 89 -1.16 -7.04 -5.12
C PHE A 89 -0.76 -7.78 -6.39
N ASN A 90 0.17 -7.21 -7.16
CA ASN A 90 0.52 -7.72 -8.48
C ASN A 90 2.02 -7.76 -8.68
N GLY A 91 2.46 -8.75 -9.44
CA GLY A 91 3.85 -8.86 -9.83
C GLY A 91 4.26 -10.27 -10.22
N PRO A 92 5.57 -10.49 -10.39
CA PRO A 92 6.65 -9.50 -10.27
C PRO A 92 6.54 -8.40 -11.31
N VAL A 93 6.95 -7.19 -10.91
CA VAL A 93 6.97 -6.03 -11.81
C VAL A 93 8.39 -5.55 -12.02
N PRO A 94 8.67 -4.84 -13.14
CA PRO A 94 10.00 -4.24 -13.32
C PRO A 94 10.22 -3.11 -12.32
N PRO A 95 11.48 -2.80 -11.96
CA PRO A 95 11.79 -1.68 -11.10
C PRO A 95 11.26 -0.36 -11.64
N PRO A 96 10.82 0.53 -10.79
CA PRO A 96 10.31 1.84 -11.21
C PRO A 96 11.38 2.73 -11.80
#